data_30a1693a31c922ace24388d9afb84236
#
_entry.id   30a1693a31c922ace24388d9afb84236
#
_cell.length_a   1.000
_cell.length_b   1.000
_cell.length_c   1.000
_cell.angle_alpha   90.00
_cell.angle_beta   90.00
_cell.angle_gamma   90.00
#
_symmetry.space_group_name_H-M   'P 1'
#
loop_
_entity.id
_entity.type
_entity.pdbx_description
1 polymer ?
#
loop_
_entity_poly.entity_id
_entity_poly.type
_entity_poly.pdbx_seq_one_letter_code
_entity_poly.pdbx_strand_id
1 'polypeptide(L)'
;MTGDAELMNAVRELAARCGENEAKAPDEFSHESFDDVKRSGVLLAPLAREHGGRAIGLVDAVRVAEALAQASPSVALLTVMPLGLAGVYGLGADAAPDAHRAAWAQQIDAVAAEYRAGRWYAACNSEKCAGGSLAATKTIASNDADGGWRISGEKILASSGKHADYFFSSGKVSQDDLPGAGIVEFFFVRPGAPGVRILDDWDGFGMRPTESQTVVYEDASADSMMAFPDFLAVVQPLQYWFCLFAAIPLGCAASMLRQLATPAPSSPALRLRFSDAQMRIEALRAYLLETASMWRPGAGPEYASRVLRTKTYVTQESTKLCAELFALSGGRHYRRTGAIARLLADSFAGTALRPPLPLALDALAENFEL
;
A
#
# COMPACT_ATOMS: atom_id res chain seq x y z
N MET A 1 19.78 0.15 14.67
CA MET A 1 18.62 -0.70 15.07
C MET A 1 18.64 -1.96 14.23
N THR A 2 18.91 -3.10 14.84
CA THR A 2 18.85 -4.41 14.17
C THR A 2 17.38 -4.74 13.96
N GLY A 3 16.91 -4.69 12.69
CA GLY A 3 15.57 -5.15 12.34
C GLY A 3 15.36 -6.61 12.72
N ASP A 4 14.10 -7.07 12.78
CA ASP A 4 13.76 -8.47 13.06
C ASP A 4 14.35 -9.38 11.96
N ALA A 5 15.56 -9.92 12.21
CA ALA A 5 16.30 -10.72 11.23
C ALA A 5 15.57 -12.02 10.85
N GLU A 6 14.84 -12.61 11.79
CA GLU A 6 14.04 -13.81 11.56
C GLU A 6 12.88 -13.50 10.61
N LEU A 7 12.15 -12.42 10.87
CA LEU A 7 11.09 -11.95 9.98
C LEU A 7 11.63 -11.70 8.57
N MET A 8 12.75 -10.99 8.46
CA MET A 8 13.31 -10.67 7.14
C MET A 8 13.81 -11.90 6.37
N ASN A 9 14.26 -12.95 7.04
CA ASN A 9 14.57 -14.22 6.39
C ASN A 9 13.28 -14.91 5.87
N ALA A 10 12.25 -15.01 6.71
CA ALA A 10 10.96 -15.55 6.29
C ALA A 10 10.33 -14.76 5.13
N VAL A 11 10.47 -13.43 5.14
CA VAL A 11 9.98 -12.56 4.05
C VAL A 11 10.76 -12.82 2.75
N ARG A 12 12.08 -13.04 2.79
CA ARG A 12 12.84 -13.37 1.58
C ARG A 12 12.44 -14.71 0.97
N GLU A 13 12.17 -15.71 1.79
CA GLU A 13 11.67 -17.02 1.34
C GLU A 13 10.26 -16.89 0.74
N LEU A 14 9.39 -16.12 1.39
CA LEU A 14 8.06 -15.80 0.86
C LEU A 14 8.17 -15.08 -0.48
N ALA A 15 9.00 -14.05 -0.57
CA ALA A 15 9.22 -13.28 -1.79
C ALA A 15 9.72 -14.16 -2.94
N ALA A 16 10.64 -15.09 -2.67
CA ALA A 16 11.14 -16.02 -3.68
C ALA A 16 10.01 -16.87 -4.27
N ARG A 17 9.15 -17.48 -3.40
CA ARG A 17 7.98 -18.26 -3.87
C ARG A 17 7.00 -17.41 -4.67
N CYS A 18 6.69 -16.21 -4.20
CA CYS A 18 5.81 -15.29 -4.93
C CYS A 18 6.37 -14.93 -6.31
N GLY A 19 7.69 -14.70 -6.41
CA GLY A 19 8.35 -14.42 -7.68
C GLY A 19 8.33 -15.61 -8.65
N GLU A 20 8.48 -16.83 -8.15
CA GLU A 20 8.35 -18.05 -8.96
C GLU A 20 6.91 -18.23 -9.48
N ASN A 21 5.90 -17.95 -8.67
CA ASN A 21 4.50 -18.05 -9.05
C ASN A 21 4.15 -16.99 -10.12
N GLU A 22 4.56 -15.74 -9.92
CA GLU A 22 4.36 -14.67 -10.90
C GLU A 22 5.08 -14.94 -12.23
N ALA A 23 6.26 -15.58 -12.19
CA ALA A 23 6.97 -15.96 -13.40
C ALA A 23 6.23 -17.02 -14.23
N LYS A 24 5.44 -17.90 -13.60
CA LYS A 24 4.63 -18.92 -14.28
C LYS A 24 3.40 -18.32 -14.98
N ALA A 25 2.73 -17.36 -14.33
CA ALA A 25 1.50 -16.73 -14.80
C ALA A 25 1.54 -15.20 -14.57
N PRO A 26 2.32 -14.47 -15.39
CA PRO A 26 2.69 -13.09 -15.12
C PRO A 26 1.55 -12.05 -15.24
N ASP A 27 0.45 -12.42 -15.82
CA ASP A 27 -0.71 -11.56 -16.04
C ASP A 27 -1.92 -12.00 -15.20
N GLU A 28 -1.80 -13.07 -14.40
CA GLU A 28 -2.90 -13.67 -13.66
C GLU A 28 -2.73 -13.50 -12.14
N PHE A 29 -3.86 -13.38 -11.43
CA PHE A 29 -3.86 -13.37 -9.98
C PHE A 29 -3.35 -14.71 -9.43
N SER A 30 -2.35 -14.68 -8.57
CA SER A 30 -1.78 -15.87 -7.95
C SER A 30 -2.45 -16.18 -6.62
N HIS A 31 -3.42 -17.10 -6.61
CA HIS A 31 -4.03 -17.61 -5.37
C HIS A 31 -3.00 -18.22 -4.44
N GLU A 32 -2.00 -18.93 -4.99
CA GLU A 32 -0.93 -19.55 -4.19
C GLU A 32 -0.10 -18.50 -3.44
N SER A 33 0.34 -17.43 -4.13
CA SER A 33 1.07 -16.33 -3.49
C SER A 33 0.22 -15.59 -2.47
N PHE A 34 -1.07 -15.39 -2.76
CA PHE A 34 -2.01 -14.73 -1.85
C PHE A 34 -2.18 -15.54 -0.55
N ASP A 35 -2.35 -16.86 -0.65
CA ASP A 35 -2.44 -17.76 0.48
C ASP A 35 -1.12 -17.89 1.24
N ASP A 36 0.01 -17.85 0.54
CA ASP A 36 1.33 -17.84 1.17
C ASP A 36 1.56 -16.58 2.02
N VAL A 37 1.13 -15.41 1.54
CA VAL A 37 1.17 -14.17 2.34
C VAL A 37 0.31 -14.32 3.60
N LYS A 38 -0.92 -14.82 3.49
CA LYS A 38 -1.82 -15.06 4.63
C LYS A 38 -1.19 -16.00 5.67
N ARG A 39 -0.60 -17.11 5.23
CA ARG A 39 0.03 -18.11 6.10
C ARG A 39 1.35 -17.67 6.71
N SER A 40 2.06 -16.73 6.10
CA SER A 40 3.40 -16.29 6.53
C SER A 40 3.42 -15.57 7.87
N GLY A 41 2.28 -15.04 8.32
CA GLY A 41 2.18 -14.16 9.48
C GLY A 41 2.70 -12.75 9.26
N VAL A 42 3.11 -12.39 8.04
CA VAL A 42 3.65 -11.05 7.73
C VAL A 42 2.63 -9.95 7.98
N LEU A 43 1.34 -10.22 7.76
CA LEU A 43 0.27 -9.26 8.01
C LEU A 43 0.01 -9.00 9.50
N LEU A 44 0.36 -9.96 10.37
CA LEU A 44 0.28 -9.80 11.82
C LEU A 44 1.49 -9.05 12.38
N ALA A 45 2.60 -9.01 11.66
CA ALA A 45 3.87 -8.52 12.19
C ALA A 45 3.83 -7.11 12.82
N PRO A 46 3.07 -6.11 12.29
CA PRO A 46 2.97 -4.80 12.93
C PRO A 46 2.16 -4.79 14.24
N LEU A 47 1.24 -5.73 14.44
CA LEU A 47 0.42 -5.79 15.65
C LEU A 47 1.26 -6.10 16.90
N ALA A 48 0.74 -5.74 18.06
CA ALA A 48 1.37 -6.04 19.34
C ALA A 48 1.51 -7.55 19.57
N ARG A 49 2.46 -7.95 20.42
CA ARG A 49 2.77 -9.37 20.69
C ARG A 49 1.59 -10.13 21.30
N GLU A 50 0.80 -9.48 22.12
CA GLU A 50 -0.44 -10.02 22.71
C GLU A 50 -1.49 -10.37 21.67
N HIS A 51 -1.45 -9.73 20.50
CA HIS A 51 -2.31 -10.01 19.36
C HIS A 51 -1.71 -11.03 18.37
N GLY A 52 -0.55 -11.62 18.69
CA GLY A 52 0.15 -12.55 17.82
C GLY A 52 1.08 -11.89 16.80
N GLY A 53 1.30 -10.59 16.93
CA GLY A 53 2.22 -9.82 16.10
C GLY A 53 3.67 -9.84 16.63
N ARG A 54 4.51 -9.00 16.03
CA ARG A 54 5.91 -8.80 16.41
C ARG A 54 6.20 -7.37 16.86
N ALA A 55 5.20 -6.48 16.79
CA ALA A 55 5.30 -5.06 17.06
C ALA A 55 6.38 -4.37 16.21
N ILE A 56 6.48 -4.73 14.93
CA ILE A 56 7.42 -4.08 14.02
C ILE A 56 6.99 -2.65 13.71
N GLY A 57 7.98 -1.74 13.60
CA GLY A 57 7.73 -0.36 13.17
C GLY A 57 7.66 -0.21 11.65
N LEU A 58 7.38 1.02 11.20
CA LEU A 58 7.26 1.36 9.79
C LEU A 58 8.54 1.05 8.99
N VAL A 59 9.72 1.19 9.59
CA VAL A 59 11.01 0.85 8.94
C VAL A 59 11.05 -0.60 8.49
N ASP A 60 10.64 -1.54 9.34
CA ASP A 60 10.63 -2.95 8.98
C ASP A 60 9.48 -3.28 8.03
N ALA A 61 8.32 -2.63 8.16
CA ALA A 61 7.23 -2.76 7.19
C ALA A 61 7.64 -2.28 5.77
N VAL A 62 8.42 -1.21 5.65
CA VAL A 62 9.02 -0.74 4.39
C VAL A 62 9.99 -1.76 3.82
N ARG A 63 10.84 -2.38 4.66
CA ARG A 63 11.75 -3.45 4.23
C ARG A 63 11.00 -4.69 3.74
N VAL A 64 9.90 -5.05 4.39
CA VAL A 64 8.99 -6.12 3.93
C VAL A 64 8.44 -5.79 2.54
N ALA A 65 7.88 -4.58 2.38
CA ALA A 65 7.32 -4.14 1.11
C ALA A 65 8.36 -4.15 -0.03
N GLU A 66 9.56 -3.62 0.23
CA GLU A 66 10.65 -3.62 -0.75
C GLU A 66 11.10 -5.03 -1.11
N ALA A 67 11.26 -5.92 -0.12
CA ALA A 67 11.69 -7.30 -0.36
C ALA A 67 10.69 -8.09 -1.21
N LEU A 68 9.38 -7.93 -0.95
CA LEU A 68 8.33 -8.50 -1.79
C LEU A 68 8.37 -7.90 -3.20
N ALA A 69 8.48 -6.57 -3.33
CA ALA A 69 8.51 -5.88 -4.62
C ALA A 69 9.72 -6.25 -5.48
N GLN A 70 10.82 -6.66 -4.89
CA GLN A 70 11.98 -7.17 -5.64
C GLN A 70 11.72 -8.52 -6.33
N ALA A 71 10.73 -9.26 -5.89
CA ALA A 71 10.40 -10.56 -6.45
C ALA A 71 9.06 -10.54 -7.21
N SER A 72 8.04 -9.93 -6.63
CA SER A 72 6.69 -9.77 -7.18
C SER A 72 6.11 -8.41 -6.76
N PRO A 73 6.24 -7.37 -7.61
CA PRO A 73 5.65 -6.05 -7.31
C PRO A 73 4.14 -6.10 -7.10
N SER A 74 3.44 -6.97 -7.81
CA SER A 74 1.99 -7.15 -7.66
C SER A 74 1.62 -7.69 -6.28
N VAL A 75 2.32 -8.72 -5.79
CA VAL A 75 2.11 -9.25 -4.43
C VAL A 75 2.50 -8.21 -3.38
N ALA A 76 3.56 -7.42 -3.61
CA ALA A 76 3.91 -6.31 -2.73
C ALA A 76 2.76 -5.30 -2.63
N LEU A 77 2.17 -4.87 -3.77
CA LEU A 77 1.04 -3.95 -3.79
C LEU A 77 -0.17 -4.52 -3.04
N LEU A 78 -0.51 -5.79 -3.27
CA LEU A 78 -1.58 -6.46 -2.55
C LEU A 78 -1.33 -6.45 -1.03
N THR A 79 -0.09 -6.77 -0.63
CA THR A 79 0.31 -6.91 0.78
C THR A 79 0.37 -5.58 1.53
N VAL A 80 0.82 -4.48 0.91
CA VAL A 80 0.99 -3.19 1.62
C VAL A 80 -0.35 -2.58 2.06
N MET A 81 -1.47 -2.98 1.47
CA MET A 81 -2.78 -2.50 1.90
C MET A 81 -3.13 -3.05 3.30
N PRO A 82 -3.25 -4.37 3.52
CA PRO A 82 -3.51 -4.93 4.85
C PRO A 82 -2.32 -4.73 5.81
N LEU A 83 -1.07 -4.74 5.35
CA LEU A 83 0.10 -4.50 6.19
C LEU A 83 0.07 -3.09 6.79
N GLY A 84 -0.31 -2.08 6.00
CA GLY A 84 -0.48 -0.71 6.47
C GLY A 84 -1.62 -0.58 7.47
N LEU A 85 -2.75 -1.27 7.21
CA LEU A 85 -3.87 -1.33 8.16
C LEU A 85 -3.41 -1.95 9.50
N ALA A 86 -2.73 -3.09 9.46
CA ALA A 86 -2.16 -3.70 10.66
C ALA A 86 -1.17 -2.78 11.38
N GLY A 87 -0.37 -1.98 10.64
CA GLY A 87 0.55 -0.99 11.20
C GLY A 87 -0.17 0.11 11.98
N VAL A 88 -1.32 0.55 11.50
CA VAL A 88 -2.16 1.54 12.19
C VAL A 88 -2.82 0.94 13.43
N TYR A 89 -3.34 -0.28 13.35
CA TYR A 89 -3.90 -0.99 14.51
C TYR A 89 -2.82 -1.40 15.52
N GLY A 90 -1.58 -1.56 15.09
CA GLY A 90 -0.42 -1.83 15.94
C GLY A 90 0.01 -0.65 16.82
N LEU A 91 -0.57 0.55 16.62
CA LEU A 91 -0.33 1.72 17.49
C LEU A 91 -0.84 1.54 18.91
N GLY A 92 -1.78 0.64 19.13
CA GLY A 92 -2.40 0.40 20.42
C GLY A 92 -3.48 1.43 20.79
N ALA A 93 -4.10 1.20 21.94
CA ALA A 93 -5.26 1.98 22.40
C ALA A 93 -4.93 3.45 22.68
N ASP A 94 -3.70 3.77 23.04
CA ASP A 94 -3.26 5.11 23.40
C ASP A 94 -3.18 6.09 22.20
N ALA A 95 -3.28 5.57 20.97
CA ALA A 95 -3.39 6.40 19.77
C ALA A 95 -4.75 7.10 19.63
N ALA A 96 -5.77 6.64 20.36
CA ALA A 96 -7.10 7.22 20.36
C ALA A 96 -7.27 8.27 21.47
N PRO A 97 -8.10 9.31 21.23
CA PRO A 97 -8.59 10.19 22.32
C PRO A 97 -9.27 9.40 23.42
N ASP A 98 -9.23 9.89 24.66
CA ASP A 98 -9.76 9.20 25.83
C ASP A 98 -11.20 8.72 25.65
N ALA A 99 -12.06 9.54 25.03
CA ALA A 99 -13.46 9.21 24.78
C ALA A 99 -13.66 7.98 23.87
N HIS A 100 -12.67 7.65 23.04
CA HIS A 100 -12.74 6.57 22.05
C HIS A 100 -11.82 5.40 22.36
N ARG A 101 -10.96 5.50 23.39
CA ARG A 101 -9.90 4.52 23.68
C ARG A 101 -10.44 3.11 23.91
N ALA A 102 -11.54 2.96 24.64
CA ALA A 102 -12.11 1.64 24.94
C ALA A 102 -12.69 0.98 23.65
N ALA A 103 -13.42 1.73 22.84
CA ALA A 103 -13.96 1.24 21.57
C ALA A 103 -12.83 0.90 20.57
N TRP A 104 -11.79 1.73 20.55
CA TRP A 104 -10.60 1.49 19.72
C TRP A 104 -9.87 0.22 20.14
N ALA A 105 -9.67 -0.02 21.46
CA ALA A 105 -9.08 -1.27 21.96
C ALA A 105 -9.87 -2.50 21.51
N GLN A 106 -11.21 -2.48 21.63
CA GLN A 106 -12.07 -3.56 21.16
C GLN A 106 -11.94 -3.79 19.65
N GLN A 107 -11.82 -2.74 18.87
CA GLN A 107 -11.63 -2.86 17.43
C GLN A 107 -10.25 -3.42 17.05
N ILE A 108 -9.20 -3.06 17.82
CA ILE A 108 -7.85 -3.67 17.66
C ILE A 108 -7.95 -5.18 17.87
N ASP A 109 -8.61 -5.64 18.96
CA ASP A 109 -8.80 -7.06 19.24
C ASP A 109 -9.53 -7.78 18.10
N ALA A 110 -10.63 -7.18 17.61
CA ALA A 110 -11.44 -7.74 16.53
C ALA A 110 -10.63 -7.86 15.22
N VAL A 111 -9.94 -6.80 14.80
CA VAL A 111 -9.12 -6.79 13.58
C VAL A 111 -7.96 -7.79 13.71
N ALA A 112 -7.32 -7.87 14.88
CA ALA A 112 -6.27 -8.86 15.12
C ALA A 112 -6.80 -10.29 15.03
N ALA A 113 -8.02 -10.56 15.52
CA ALA A 113 -8.66 -11.87 15.40
C ALA A 113 -8.93 -12.24 13.94
N GLU A 114 -9.42 -11.28 13.14
CA GLU A 114 -9.64 -11.47 11.70
C GLU A 114 -8.33 -11.78 10.95
N TYR A 115 -7.24 -11.05 11.25
CA TYR A 115 -5.92 -11.36 10.66
C TYR A 115 -5.42 -12.76 11.04
N ARG A 116 -5.60 -13.19 12.32
CA ARG A 116 -5.27 -14.56 12.73
C ARG A 116 -6.11 -15.60 12.02
N ALA A 117 -7.36 -15.28 11.67
CA ALA A 117 -8.23 -16.13 10.87
C ALA A 117 -7.89 -16.10 9.36
N GLY A 118 -6.84 -15.40 8.95
CA GLY A 118 -6.41 -15.29 7.55
C GLY A 118 -7.29 -14.39 6.70
N ARG A 119 -8.06 -13.48 7.31
CA ARG A 119 -8.88 -12.51 6.56
C ARG A 119 -8.03 -11.43 5.90
N TRP A 120 -8.47 -11.00 4.74
CA TRP A 120 -7.77 -10.02 3.92
C TRP A 120 -8.55 -8.71 3.82
N TYR A 121 -7.85 -7.60 4.12
CA TYR A 121 -8.37 -6.25 4.01
C TYR A 121 -7.80 -5.54 2.80
N ALA A 122 -8.64 -5.11 1.88
CA ALA A 122 -8.26 -4.35 0.71
C ALA A 122 -8.64 -2.86 0.82
N ALA A 123 -7.77 -1.99 0.33
CA ALA A 123 -8.10 -0.57 0.22
C ALA A 123 -9.05 -0.34 -0.97
N CYS A 124 -10.16 0.36 -0.71
CA CYS A 124 -11.16 0.69 -1.71
C CYS A 124 -11.53 2.18 -1.62
N ASN A 125 -10.58 3.07 -2.01
CA ASN A 125 -10.63 4.50 -1.67
C ASN A 125 -10.55 5.44 -2.87
N SER A 126 -10.03 4.99 -4.01
CA SER A 126 -9.83 5.84 -5.18
C SER A 126 -11.14 6.03 -5.94
N GLU A 127 -11.36 7.23 -6.50
CA GLU A 127 -12.54 7.54 -7.30
C GLU A 127 -12.14 8.20 -8.62
N LYS A 128 -12.93 8.00 -9.67
CA LYS A 128 -12.82 8.74 -10.92
C LYS A 128 -13.00 10.23 -10.66
N CYS A 129 -12.18 11.05 -11.29
CA CYS A 129 -12.24 12.52 -11.19
C CYS A 129 -11.94 13.12 -9.80
N ALA A 130 -11.55 12.34 -8.79
CA ALA A 130 -11.12 12.87 -7.50
C ALA A 130 -9.64 13.31 -7.46
N GLY A 131 -8.90 13.09 -8.55
CA GLY A 131 -7.46 13.42 -8.62
C GLY A 131 -6.60 12.74 -7.55
N GLY A 132 -7.16 11.73 -6.86
CA GLY A 132 -6.50 11.07 -5.72
C GLY A 132 -6.72 11.76 -4.37
N SER A 133 -7.39 12.90 -4.30
CA SER A 133 -7.73 13.58 -3.05
C SER A 133 -8.86 12.85 -2.32
N LEU A 134 -8.68 12.55 -1.03
CA LEU A 134 -9.78 12.02 -0.19
C LEU A 134 -10.85 13.09 0.06
N ALA A 135 -10.45 14.35 0.21
CA ALA A 135 -11.40 15.46 0.41
C ALA A 135 -12.36 15.64 -0.79
N ALA A 136 -11.93 15.23 -1.99
CA ALA A 136 -12.73 15.26 -3.21
C ALA A 136 -13.63 14.01 -3.38
N THR A 137 -13.65 13.08 -2.43
CA THR A 137 -14.49 11.88 -2.48
C THR A 137 -15.97 12.26 -2.67
N LYS A 138 -16.67 11.51 -3.52
CA LYS A 138 -18.11 11.67 -3.77
C LYS A 138 -18.94 10.59 -3.09
N THR A 139 -18.30 9.50 -2.68
CA THR A 139 -18.95 8.44 -1.91
C THR A 139 -19.48 9.01 -0.60
N ILE A 140 -20.72 8.68 -0.27
CA ILE A 140 -21.43 9.12 0.93
C ILE A 140 -21.65 7.92 1.83
N ALA A 141 -21.47 8.10 3.12
CA ALA A 141 -21.90 7.15 4.14
C ALA A 141 -22.88 7.84 5.10
N SER A 142 -23.94 7.15 5.48
CA SER A 142 -25.00 7.64 6.36
C SER A 142 -25.45 6.55 7.32
N ASN A 143 -26.05 6.93 8.44
CA ASN A 143 -26.72 5.99 9.33
C ASN A 143 -28.08 5.58 8.76
N ASP A 144 -28.39 4.29 8.89
CA ASP A 144 -29.74 3.81 8.66
C ASP A 144 -30.63 3.93 9.93
N ALA A 145 -31.91 3.63 9.80
CA ALA A 145 -32.89 3.75 10.90
C ALA A 145 -32.55 2.84 12.11
N ASP A 146 -31.78 1.78 11.90
CA ASP A 146 -31.37 0.81 12.93
C ASP A 146 -30.00 1.14 13.53
N GLY A 147 -29.37 2.24 13.12
CA GLY A 147 -28.04 2.68 13.56
C GLY A 147 -26.88 1.96 12.85
N GLY A 148 -27.16 1.24 11.78
CA GLY A 148 -26.16 0.66 10.88
C GLY A 148 -25.62 1.71 9.91
N TRP A 149 -24.51 1.37 9.23
CA TRP A 149 -23.92 2.22 8.22
C TRP A 149 -24.30 1.79 6.80
N ARG A 150 -24.64 2.74 5.96
CA ARG A 150 -24.87 2.58 4.53
C ARG A 150 -23.87 3.40 3.75
N ILE A 151 -23.38 2.85 2.65
CA ILE A 151 -22.41 3.53 1.79
C ILE A 151 -22.89 3.50 0.33
N SER A 152 -22.77 4.64 -0.37
CA SER A 152 -23.15 4.79 -1.78
C SER A 152 -22.08 5.54 -2.55
N GLY A 153 -21.63 5.00 -3.69
CA GLY A 153 -20.62 5.59 -4.55
C GLY A 153 -19.89 4.57 -5.41
N GLU A 154 -18.92 5.05 -6.19
CA GLU A 154 -18.09 4.21 -7.05
C GLU A 154 -16.61 4.40 -6.69
N LYS A 155 -15.91 3.30 -6.47
CA LYS A 155 -14.47 3.24 -6.22
C LYS A 155 -13.78 2.50 -7.36
N ILE A 156 -12.56 2.93 -7.66
CA ILE A 156 -11.69 2.28 -8.64
C ILE A 156 -10.42 1.79 -7.98
N LEU A 157 -9.68 0.91 -8.64
CA LEU A 157 -8.37 0.43 -8.20
C LEU A 157 -8.43 -0.29 -6.83
N ALA A 158 -9.50 -1.04 -6.57
CA ALA A 158 -9.62 -1.90 -5.39
C ALA A 158 -8.79 -3.17 -5.62
N SER A 159 -7.50 -3.12 -5.26
CA SER A 159 -6.56 -4.24 -5.43
C SER A 159 -7.00 -5.45 -4.61
N SER A 160 -6.87 -6.66 -5.18
CA SER A 160 -7.45 -7.92 -4.71
C SER A 160 -8.98 -7.98 -4.75
N GLY A 161 -9.66 -7.05 -5.37
CA GLY A 161 -11.10 -6.91 -5.53
C GLY A 161 -11.98 -8.09 -5.09
N LYS A 162 -12.05 -9.15 -5.92
CA LYS A 162 -12.89 -10.34 -5.68
C LYS A 162 -12.39 -11.27 -4.55
N HIS A 163 -11.12 -11.11 -4.12
CA HIS A 163 -10.45 -12.03 -3.19
C HIS A 163 -10.33 -11.46 -1.77
N ALA A 164 -10.73 -10.19 -1.56
CA ALA A 164 -10.75 -9.57 -0.25
C ALA A 164 -11.89 -10.12 0.61
N ASP A 165 -11.68 -10.22 1.93
CA ASP A 165 -12.74 -10.49 2.90
C ASP A 165 -13.43 -9.19 3.30
N TYR A 166 -12.67 -8.08 3.36
CA TYR A 166 -13.15 -6.75 3.69
C TYR A 166 -12.52 -5.69 2.79
N PHE A 167 -13.30 -4.71 2.40
CA PHE A 167 -12.81 -3.42 1.95
C PHE A 167 -12.75 -2.44 3.12
N PHE A 168 -11.67 -1.63 3.21
CA PHE A 168 -11.74 -0.40 3.97
C PHE A 168 -11.92 0.77 2.98
N SER A 169 -13.12 1.32 3.01
CA SER A 169 -13.60 2.31 2.05
C SER A 169 -13.87 3.65 2.69
N SER A 170 -13.46 4.72 2.01
CA SER A 170 -13.71 6.10 2.44
C SER A 170 -15.06 6.61 1.97
N GLY A 171 -15.74 7.36 2.84
CA GLY A 171 -16.99 8.05 2.53
C GLY A 171 -17.12 9.36 3.29
N LYS A 172 -17.84 10.33 2.73
CA LYS A 172 -18.26 11.54 3.45
C LYS A 172 -19.39 11.20 4.39
N VAL A 173 -19.31 11.74 5.59
CA VAL A 173 -20.36 11.60 6.62
C VAL A 173 -20.84 12.99 7.01
N SER A 174 -22.15 13.14 7.24
CA SER A 174 -22.70 14.40 7.77
C SER A 174 -22.42 14.50 9.29
N GLN A 175 -22.37 15.73 9.80
CA GLN A 175 -22.28 15.95 11.25
C GLN A 175 -23.54 15.52 11.99
N ASP A 176 -24.70 15.41 11.29
CA ASP A 176 -25.92 14.89 11.84
C ASP A 176 -25.88 13.37 12.06
N ASP A 177 -25.21 12.65 11.13
CA ASP A 177 -25.00 11.20 11.25
C ASP A 177 -23.90 10.83 12.25
N LEU A 178 -22.84 11.63 12.32
CA LEU A 178 -21.69 11.38 13.20
C LEU A 178 -21.12 12.71 13.73
N PRO A 179 -21.54 13.17 14.91
CA PRO A 179 -20.93 14.34 15.54
C PRO A 179 -19.43 14.20 15.75
N GLY A 180 -18.64 15.17 15.30
CA GLY A 180 -17.19 15.14 15.36
C GLY A 180 -16.52 14.37 14.23
N ALA A 181 -17.28 13.92 13.21
CA ALA A 181 -16.70 13.33 12.01
C ALA A 181 -15.74 14.30 11.31
N GLY A 182 -14.68 13.76 10.74
CA GLY A 182 -13.82 14.45 9.80
C GLY A 182 -14.51 14.66 8.44
N ILE A 183 -13.77 15.23 7.49
CA ILE A 183 -14.26 15.42 6.11
C ILE A 183 -14.63 14.08 5.47
N VAL A 184 -13.87 13.04 5.81
CA VAL A 184 -14.00 11.66 5.28
C VAL A 184 -13.70 10.69 6.40
N GLU A 185 -14.58 9.70 6.54
CA GLU A 185 -14.35 8.55 7.42
C GLU A 185 -14.19 7.26 6.63
N PHE A 186 -13.70 6.22 7.28
CA PHE A 186 -13.50 4.91 6.67
C PHE A 186 -14.47 3.87 7.24
N PHE A 187 -14.88 2.94 6.40
CA PHE A 187 -15.83 1.89 6.73
C PHE A 187 -15.33 0.53 6.28
N PHE A 188 -15.55 -0.48 7.08
CA PHE A 188 -15.36 -1.86 6.66
C PHE A 188 -16.61 -2.35 5.94
N VAL A 189 -16.43 -2.83 4.72
CA VAL A 189 -17.50 -3.31 3.84
C VAL A 189 -17.13 -4.68 3.31
N ARG A 190 -18.01 -5.66 3.43
CA ARG A 190 -17.78 -6.99 2.83
C ARG A 190 -18.05 -6.96 1.33
N PRO A 191 -17.19 -7.56 0.49
CA PRO A 191 -17.44 -7.68 -0.94
C PRO A 191 -18.77 -8.33 -1.31
N GLY A 192 -19.26 -9.26 -0.47
CA GLY A 192 -20.54 -9.94 -0.67
C GLY A 192 -21.75 -9.28 0.02
N ALA A 193 -21.59 -8.09 0.62
CA ALA A 193 -22.72 -7.40 1.26
C ALA A 193 -23.77 -6.95 0.23
N PRO A 194 -25.06 -6.90 0.62
CA PRO A 194 -26.09 -6.34 -0.24
C PRO A 194 -25.73 -4.91 -0.68
N GLY A 195 -25.94 -4.62 -1.97
CA GLY A 195 -25.59 -3.33 -2.56
C GLY A 195 -24.13 -3.18 -3.00
N VAL A 196 -23.28 -4.19 -2.80
CA VAL A 196 -21.89 -4.21 -3.32
C VAL A 196 -21.83 -4.94 -4.65
N ARG A 197 -21.23 -4.29 -5.65
CA ARG A 197 -20.96 -4.90 -6.95
C ARG A 197 -19.53 -4.62 -7.37
N ILE A 198 -18.77 -5.69 -7.61
CA ILE A 198 -17.39 -5.64 -8.12
C ILE A 198 -17.46 -5.87 -9.63
N LEU A 199 -16.89 -4.95 -10.40
CA LEU A 199 -16.80 -5.08 -11.85
C LEU A 199 -15.58 -5.91 -12.21
N ASP A 200 -15.63 -6.52 -13.40
CA ASP A 200 -14.52 -7.29 -13.96
C ASP A 200 -13.84 -6.47 -15.05
N ASP A 201 -13.28 -5.33 -14.64
CA ASP A 201 -12.84 -4.27 -15.56
C ASP A 201 -11.36 -3.90 -15.42
N TRP A 202 -10.58 -4.70 -14.69
CA TRP A 202 -9.15 -4.43 -14.54
C TRP A 202 -8.36 -4.73 -15.81
N ASP A 203 -7.75 -3.67 -16.37
CA ASP A 203 -6.81 -3.76 -17.50
C ASP A 203 -5.61 -2.84 -17.26
N GLY A 204 -4.80 -3.17 -16.26
CA GLY A 204 -3.66 -2.37 -15.85
C GLY A 204 -2.49 -2.40 -16.84
N PHE A 205 -1.85 -1.26 -17.06
CA PHE A 205 -0.57 -1.15 -17.77
C PHE A 205 0.52 -1.98 -17.07
N GLY A 206 0.63 -1.85 -15.75
CA GLY A 206 1.41 -2.68 -14.83
C GLY A 206 0.53 -3.25 -13.73
N MET A 207 1.12 -3.95 -12.77
CA MET A 207 0.40 -4.57 -11.65
C MET A 207 -0.76 -5.48 -12.12
N ARG A 208 -0.59 -6.15 -13.25
CA ARG A 208 -1.66 -6.92 -13.91
C ARG A 208 -2.27 -8.01 -13.01
N PRO A 209 -1.46 -8.76 -12.22
CA PRO A 209 -1.97 -9.79 -11.30
C PRO A 209 -2.73 -9.25 -10.07
N THR A 210 -2.94 -7.94 -9.92
CA THR A 210 -3.57 -7.42 -8.69
C THR A 210 -5.09 -7.42 -8.70
N GLU A 211 -5.73 -7.63 -9.87
CA GLU A 211 -7.18 -7.51 -10.03
C GLU A 211 -7.76 -6.27 -9.31
N SER A 212 -7.21 -5.11 -9.67
CA SER A 212 -7.58 -3.83 -9.05
C SER A 212 -8.89 -3.29 -9.63
N GLN A 213 -9.99 -3.96 -9.33
CA GLN A 213 -11.30 -3.78 -9.92
C GLN A 213 -11.99 -2.47 -9.49
N THR A 214 -13.02 -2.09 -10.26
CA THR A 214 -14.00 -1.09 -9.84
C THR A 214 -15.03 -1.73 -8.89
N VAL A 215 -15.37 -1.03 -7.83
CA VAL A 215 -16.40 -1.41 -6.84
C VAL A 215 -17.49 -0.35 -6.79
N VAL A 216 -18.72 -0.77 -6.97
CA VAL A 216 -19.91 0.08 -6.89
C VAL A 216 -20.68 -0.26 -5.62
N TYR A 217 -21.00 0.78 -4.86
CA TYR A 217 -21.83 0.73 -3.67
C TYR A 217 -23.20 1.38 -3.99
N GLU A 218 -24.25 0.60 -3.90
CA GLU A 218 -25.65 1.02 -4.10
C GLU A 218 -26.39 0.80 -2.78
N ASP A 219 -26.36 1.80 -1.90
CA ASP A 219 -26.90 1.69 -0.53
C ASP A 219 -26.37 0.43 0.19
N ALA A 220 -25.07 0.20 0.05
CA ALA A 220 -24.42 -1.01 0.55
C ALA A 220 -24.28 -0.97 2.07
N SER A 221 -24.55 -2.10 2.72
CA SER A 221 -24.34 -2.25 4.16
C SER A 221 -22.86 -2.27 4.48
N ALA A 222 -22.41 -1.42 5.41
CA ALA A 222 -21.08 -1.48 5.99
C ALA A 222 -21.14 -2.14 7.38
N ASP A 223 -20.13 -2.99 7.67
CA ASP A 223 -20.09 -3.74 8.93
C ASP A 223 -19.82 -2.82 10.13
N SER A 224 -18.96 -1.84 9.96
CA SER A 224 -18.63 -0.83 10.99
C SER A 224 -17.83 0.33 10.41
N MET A 225 -17.80 1.43 11.12
CA MET A 225 -16.80 2.46 10.92
C MET A 225 -15.42 1.95 11.34
N MET A 226 -14.38 2.30 10.58
CA MET A 226 -12.99 2.03 10.93
C MET A 226 -12.49 3.11 11.89
N ALA A 227 -11.90 2.67 13.00
CA ALA A 227 -11.34 3.54 14.03
C ALA A 227 -12.39 4.41 14.76
N PHE A 228 -12.18 5.70 14.89
CA PHE A 228 -12.99 6.66 15.62
C PHE A 228 -13.18 7.94 14.80
N PRO A 229 -14.14 8.81 15.14
CA PRO A 229 -14.38 10.03 14.39
C PRO A 229 -13.12 10.90 14.25
N ASP A 230 -12.94 11.48 13.06
CA ASP A 230 -11.78 12.32 12.69
C ASP A 230 -10.41 11.61 12.79
N PHE A 231 -10.42 10.29 12.65
CA PHE A 231 -9.21 9.46 12.74
C PHE A 231 -8.09 9.91 11.80
N LEU A 232 -8.45 10.38 10.60
CA LEU A 232 -7.46 10.84 9.61
C LEU A 232 -6.69 12.08 10.08
N ALA A 233 -7.33 13.01 10.78
CA ALA A 233 -6.67 14.21 11.30
C ALA A 233 -5.87 13.88 12.56
N VAL A 234 -6.40 13.04 13.44
CA VAL A 234 -5.77 12.70 14.73
C VAL A 234 -4.53 11.83 14.53
N VAL A 235 -4.63 10.75 13.79
CA VAL A 235 -3.55 9.75 13.64
C VAL A 235 -2.66 10.02 12.43
N GLN A 236 -3.20 10.65 11.39
CA GLN A 236 -2.54 10.89 10.11
C GLN A 236 -2.00 9.59 9.47
N PRO A 237 -2.83 8.54 9.39
CA PRO A 237 -2.38 7.18 9.03
C PRO A 237 -1.91 7.07 7.58
N LEU A 238 -2.34 7.96 6.68
CA LEU A 238 -1.95 7.92 5.26
C LEU A 238 -0.45 8.05 5.06
N GLN A 239 0.23 8.77 5.95
CA GLN A 239 1.69 8.95 5.93
C GLN A 239 2.43 7.61 6.09
N TYR A 240 1.84 6.65 6.81
CA TYR A 240 2.36 5.28 6.92
C TYR A 240 2.37 4.59 5.55
N TRP A 241 1.24 4.62 4.84
CA TRP A 241 1.15 4.03 3.50
C TRP A 241 2.03 4.72 2.47
N PHE A 242 2.29 6.02 2.58
CA PHE A 242 3.16 6.73 1.63
C PHE A 242 4.57 6.14 1.61
N CYS A 243 5.11 5.75 2.75
CA CYS A 243 6.40 5.05 2.82
C CYS A 243 6.32 3.65 2.18
N LEU A 244 5.26 2.89 2.44
CA LEU A 244 5.05 1.56 1.86
C LEU A 244 4.92 1.63 0.33
N PHE A 245 4.18 2.61 -0.18
CA PHE A 245 4.01 2.81 -1.62
C PHE A 245 5.32 3.16 -2.33
N ALA A 246 6.18 3.95 -1.69
CA ALA A 246 7.49 4.30 -2.25
C ALA A 246 8.45 3.09 -2.33
N ALA A 247 8.29 2.10 -1.47
CA ALA A 247 9.11 0.89 -1.46
C ALA A 247 8.89 0.02 -2.70
N ILE A 248 7.71 0.07 -3.32
CA ILE A 248 7.36 -0.79 -4.47
C ILE A 248 8.22 -0.46 -5.71
N PRO A 249 8.22 0.76 -6.27
CA PRO A 249 9.06 1.09 -7.41
C PRO A 249 10.55 0.99 -7.09
N LEU A 250 10.96 1.24 -5.85
CA LEU A 250 12.33 1.04 -5.40
C LEU A 250 12.73 -0.45 -5.49
N GLY A 251 11.84 -1.36 -5.08
CA GLY A 251 12.02 -2.80 -5.23
C GLY A 251 12.10 -3.23 -6.70
N CYS A 252 11.28 -2.65 -7.58
CA CYS A 252 11.36 -2.88 -9.03
C CYS A 252 12.73 -2.50 -9.59
N ALA A 253 13.25 -1.31 -9.25
CA ALA A 253 14.56 -0.84 -9.71
C ALA A 253 15.69 -1.73 -9.20
N ALA A 254 15.65 -2.11 -7.93
CA ALA A 254 16.65 -3.01 -7.33
C ALA A 254 16.63 -4.39 -7.98
N SER A 255 15.46 -4.94 -8.26
CA SER A 255 15.31 -6.23 -8.95
C SER A 255 15.82 -6.16 -10.40
N MET A 256 15.47 -5.11 -11.12
CA MET A 256 15.90 -4.91 -12.51
C MET A 256 17.42 -4.83 -12.60
N LEU A 257 18.06 -4.03 -11.73
CA LEU A 257 19.52 -3.92 -11.66
C LEU A 257 20.14 -5.29 -11.39
N ARG A 258 19.67 -6.01 -10.37
CA ARG A 258 20.19 -7.34 -10.03
C ARG A 258 20.11 -8.33 -11.19
N GLN A 259 18.98 -8.38 -11.91
CA GLN A 259 18.79 -9.28 -13.05
C GLN A 259 19.70 -8.93 -14.24
N LEU A 260 19.92 -7.64 -14.51
CA LEU A 260 20.77 -7.17 -15.60
C LEU A 260 22.26 -7.27 -15.28
N ALA A 261 22.62 -7.18 -14.00
CA ALA A 261 24.00 -7.28 -13.53
C ALA A 261 24.45 -8.73 -13.26
N THR A 262 23.59 -9.72 -13.43
CA THR A 262 23.91 -11.14 -13.21
C THR A 262 23.64 -11.96 -14.49
N PRO A 263 24.70 -12.55 -15.10
CA PRO A 263 26.12 -12.40 -14.78
C PRO A 263 26.64 -10.97 -15.04
N ALA A 264 27.74 -10.61 -14.40
CA ALA A 264 28.34 -9.28 -14.57
C ALA A 264 28.66 -9.00 -16.04
N PRO A 265 28.27 -7.83 -16.58
CA PRO A 265 28.49 -7.53 -17.99
C PRO A 265 30.00 -7.35 -18.28
N SER A 266 30.42 -7.81 -19.47
CA SER A 266 31.81 -7.65 -19.92
C SER A 266 32.15 -6.17 -20.25
N SER A 267 31.16 -5.39 -20.72
CA SER A 267 31.33 -4.00 -21.09
C SER A 267 31.66 -3.11 -19.88
N PRO A 268 32.80 -2.39 -19.86
CA PRO A 268 33.11 -1.43 -18.79
C PRO A 268 32.09 -0.31 -18.67
N ALA A 269 31.52 0.14 -19.80
CA ALA A 269 30.50 1.18 -19.82
C ALA A 269 29.21 0.73 -19.11
N LEU A 270 28.77 -0.52 -19.34
CA LEU A 270 27.61 -1.07 -18.62
C LEU A 270 27.88 -1.24 -17.13
N ARG A 271 29.09 -1.71 -16.75
CA ARG A 271 29.46 -1.80 -15.33
C ARG A 271 29.41 -0.45 -14.63
N LEU A 272 29.89 0.62 -15.30
CA LEU A 272 29.83 1.97 -14.75
C LEU A 272 28.38 2.43 -14.56
N ARG A 273 27.49 2.20 -15.55
CA ARG A 273 26.06 2.53 -15.45
C ARG A 273 25.35 1.74 -14.34
N PHE A 274 25.69 0.47 -14.16
CA PHE A 274 25.11 -0.35 -13.10
C PHE A 274 25.62 0.05 -11.71
N SER A 275 26.90 0.47 -11.59
CA SER A 275 27.41 1.04 -10.35
C SER A 275 26.72 2.36 -9.98
N ASP A 276 26.48 3.25 -10.95
CA ASP A 276 25.68 4.47 -10.73
C ASP A 276 24.26 4.12 -10.26
N ALA A 277 23.60 3.18 -10.95
CA ALA A 277 22.28 2.72 -10.57
C ALA A 277 22.22 2.16 -9.14
N GLN A 278 23.24 1.40 -8.74
CA GLN A 278 23.36 0.86 -7.38
C GLN A 278 23.45 1.98 -6.35
N MET A 279 24.34 2.97 -6.56
CA MET A 279 24.48 4.11 -5.64
C MET A 279 23.16 4.88 -5.50
N ARG A 280 22.44 5.09 -6.59
CA ARG A 280 21.13 5.78 -6.57
C ARG A 280 20.09 4.97 -5.79
N ILE A 281 20.00 3.65 -5.98
CA ILE A 281 19.10 2.76 -5.22
C ILE A 281 19.41 2.81 -3.72
N GLU A 282 20.69 2.77 -3.36
CA GLU A 282 21.13 2.84 -1.95
C GLU A 282 20.78 4.18 -1.32
N ALA A 283 20.96 5.30 -2.03
CA ALA A 283 20.59 6.63 -1.57
C ALA A 283 19.07 6.79 -1.40
N LEU A 284 18.27 6.33 -2.36
CA LEU A 284 16.81 6.34 -2.29
C LEU A 284 16.29 5.50 -1.11
N ARG A 285 16.86 4.31 -0.91
CA ARG A 285 16.54 3.44 0.23
C ARG A 285 16.88 4.10 1.56
N ALA A 286 18.05 4.70 1.70
CA ALA A 286 18.47 5.39 2.91
C ALA A 286 17.51 6.54 3.24
N TYR A 287 17.15 7.37 2.24
CA TYR A 287 16.21 8.46 2.42
C TYR A 287 14.81 7.98 2.83
N LEU A 288 14.31 6.90 2.22
CA LEU A 288 13.02 6.30 2.56
C LEU A 288 13.00 5.74 3.99
N LEU A 289 14.03 4.97 4.36
CA LEU A 289 14.11 4.36 5.68
C LEU A 289 14.29 5.40 6.80
N GLU A 290 15.06 6.46 6.55
CA GLU A 290 15.17 7.56 7.47
C GLU A 290 13.81 8.23 7.70
N THR A 291 13.08 8.56 6.64
CA THR A 291 11.73 9.15 6.77
C THR A 291 10.77 8.20 7.49
N ALA A 292 10.80 6.90 7.17
CA ALA A 292 10.00 5.90 7.86
C ALA A 292 10.31 5.83 9.38
N SER A 293 11.58 6.04 9.77
CA SER A 293 12.00 6.01 11.19
C SER A 293 11.44 7.16 12.03
N MET A 294 11.03 8.24 11.38
CA MET A 294 10.52 9.44 12.04
C MET A 294 8.99 9.40 12.25
N TRP A 295 8.31 8.43 11.63
CA TRP A 295 6.86 8.36 11.70
C TRP A 295 6.36 8.04 13.11
N ARG A 296 5.31 8.74 13.51
CA ARG A 296 4.52 8.52 14.73
C ARG A 296 3.10 9.06 14.52
N PRO A 297 2.10 8.60 15.27
CA PRO A 297 0.76 9.16 15.21
C PRO A 297 0.78 10.68 15.45
N GLY A 298 0.03 11.43 14.65
CA GLY A 298 -0.04 12.88 14.77
C GLY A 298 1.31 13.59 14.62
N ALA A 299 2.20 13.09 13.78
CA ALA A 299 3.56 13.65 13.61
C ALA A 299 3.61 15.11 13.13
N GLY A 300 2.47 15.65 12.67
CA GLY A 300 2.30 17.05 12.33
C GLY A 300 2.72 17.43 10.91
N PRO A 301 2.60 18.72 10.57
CA PRO A 301 2.75 19.20 9.19
C PRO A 301 4.17 19.06 8.65
N GLU A 302 5.18 19.20 9.51
CA GLU A 302 6.58 19.08 9.11
C GLU A 302 6.90 17.67 8.60
N TYR A 303 6.44 16.63 9.32
CA TYR A 303 6.57 15.26 8.86
C TYR A 303 5.70 14.98 7.63
N ALA A 304 4.48 15.52 7.58
CA ALA A 304 3.61 15.40 6.41
C ALA A 304 4.30 15.91 5.14
N SER A 305 4.93 17.07 5.21
CA SER A 305 5.71 17.65 4.13
C SER A 305 6.93 16.77 3.77
N ARG A 306 7.66 16.27 4.77
CA ARG A 306 8.80 15.38 4.55
C ARG A 306 8.41 14.07 3.86
N VAL A 307 7.38 13.38 4.36
CA VAL A 307 6.95 12.09 3.79
C VAL A 307 6.41 12.25 2.38
N LEU A 308 5.74 13.37 2.09
CA LEU A 308 5.27 13.70 0.74
C LEU A 308 6.46 13.89 -0.23
N ARG A 309 7.48 14.65 0.16
CA ARG A 309 8.72 14.81 -0.63
C ARG A 309 9.40 13.45 -0.84
N THR A 310 9.52 12.66 0.21
CA THR A 310 10.17 11.34 0.15
C THR A 310 9.43 10.41 -0.79
N LYS A 311 8.10 10.26 -0.63
CA LYS A 311 7.29 9.41 -1.51
C LYS A 311 7.41 9.85 -2.96
N THR A 312 7.27 11.14 -3.23
CA THR A 312 7.33 11.70 -4.58
C THR A 312 8.71 11.45 -5.21
N TYR A 313 9.78 11.80 -4.51
CA TYR A 313 11.15 11.69 -5.02
C TYR A 313 11.56 10.22 -5.23
N VAL A 314 11.37 9.36 -4.22
CA VAL A 314 11.74 7.94 -4.33
C VAL A 314 10.98 7.27 -5.46
N THR A 315 9.69 7.54 -5.58
CA THR A 315 8.85 6.96 -6.65
C THR A 315 9.32 7.40 -8.03
N GLN A 316 9.49 8.71 -8.25
CA GLN A 316 9.89 9.23 -9.55
C GLN A 316 11.28 8.74 -9.97
N GLU A 317 12.27 8.83 -9.07
CA GLU A 317 13.64 8.43 -9.38
C GLU A 317 13.76 6.92 -9.59
N SER A 318 13.03 6.10 -8.83
CA SER A 318 13.00 4.66 -9.05
C SER A 318 12.40 4.30 -10.41
N THR A 319 11.30 4.95 -10.82
CA THR A 319 10.67 4.73 -12.13
C THR A 319 11.57 5.21 -13.27
N LYS A 320 12.21 6.38 -13.15
CA LYS A 320 13.22 6.85 -14.12
C LYS A 320 14.37 5.85 -14.25
N LEU A 321 14.87 5.35 -13.12
CA LEU A 321 15.94 4.37 -13.10
C LEU A 321 15.54 3.06 -13.78
N CYS A 322 14.30 2.58 -13.58
CA CYS A 322 13.77 1.43 -14.32
C CYS A 322 13.78 1.69 -15.83
N ALA A 323 13.39 2.87 -16.28
CA ALA A 323 13.41 3.22 -17.70
C ALA A 323 14.84 3.27 -18.28
N GLU A 324 15.80 3.84 -17.55
CA GLU A 324 17.22 3.86 -17.92
C GLU A 324 17.79 2.44 -18.01
N LEU A 325 17.52 1.59 -17.01
CA LEU A 325 17.96 0.19 -17.00
C LEU A 325 17.30 -0.63 -18.12
N PHE A 326 16.01 -0.39 -18.41
CA PHE A 326 15.33 -1.02 -19.53
C PHE A 326 16.00 -0.66 -20.87
N ALA A 327 16.36 0.60 -21.09
CA ALA A 327 17.07 1.03 -22.30
C ALA A 327 18.45 0.35 -22.44
N LEU A 328 19.10 0.00 -21.33
CA LEU A 328 20.38 -0.72 -21.31
C LEU A 328 20.24 -2.26 -21.44
N SER A 329 19.02 -2.80 -21.32
CA SER A 329 18.78 -4.25 -21.20
C SER A 329 18.94 -5.02 -22.52
N GLY A 330 18.85 -4.32 -23.64
CA GLY A 330 18.90 -4.91 -25.01
C GLY A 330 17.61 -5.56 -25.45
N GLY A 331 17.52 -5.84 -26.77
CA GLY A 331 16.29 -6.27 -27.46
C GLY A 331 15.64 -7.57 -26.93
N ARG A 332 16.42 -8.45 -26.31
CA ARG A 332 15.90 -9.71 -25.72
C ARG A 332 14.85 -9.47 -24.61
N HIS A 333 14.91 -8.31 -23.95
CA HIS A 333 14.02 -7.93 -22.85
C HIS A 333 12.80 -7.11 -23.30
N TYR A 334 12.66 -6.83 -24.59
CA TYR A 334 11.58 -6.00 -25.15
C TYR A 334 10.21 -6.72 -25.22
N ARG A 335 10.12 -7.96 -24.76
CA ARG A 335 8.86 -8.71 -24.74
C ARG A 335 8.00 -8.26 -23.57
N ARG A 336 6.72 -7.95 -23.81
CA ARG A 336 5.75 -7.47 -22.79
C ARG A 336 5.70 -8.38 -21.54
N THR A 337 5.73 -9.69 -21.74
CA THR A 337 5.68 -10.69 -20.66
C THR A 337 7.05 -10.96 -20.03
N GLY A 338 8.13 -10.33 -20.53
CA GLY A 338 9.48 -10.48 -19.97
C GLY A 338 9.60 -9.79 -18.61
N ALA A 339 10.36 -10.38 -17.69
CA ALA A 339 10.50 -9.87 -16.32
C ALA A 339 10.95 -8.40 -16.26
N ILE A 340 11.92 -7.99 -17.11
CA ILE A 340 12.43 -6.61 -17.15
C ILE A 340 11.37 -5.62 -17.64
N ALA A 341 10.59 -5.99 -18.67
CA ALA A 341 9.51 -5.14 -19.18
C ALA A 341 8.36 -5.00 -18.15
N ARG A 342 8.05 -6.07 -17.43
CA ARG A 342 7.05 -6.04 -16.35
C ARG A 342 7.50 -5.14 -15.21
N LEU A 343 8.75 -5.28 -14.72
CA LEU A 343 9.29 -4.42 -13.66
C LEU A 343 9.25 -2.94 -14.04
N LEU A 344 9.48 -2.60 -15.33
CA LEU A 344 9.30 -1.23 -15.81
C LEU A 344 7.83 -0.80 -15.69
N ALA A 345 6.89 -1.58 -16.20
CA ALA A 345 5.46 -1.27 -16.16
C ALA A 345 4.96 -1.14 -14.70
N ASP A 346 5.35 -2.08 -13.84
CA ASP A 346 4.96 -2.12 -12.43
C ASP A 346 5.52 -0.93 -11.64
N SER A 347 6.71 -0.43 -11.98
CA SER A 347 7.30 0.73 -11.32
C SER A 347 6.45 2.00 -11.44
N PHE A 348 5.65 2.13 -12.50
CA PHE A 348 4.73 3.25 -12.70
C PHE A 348 3.56 3.28 -11.70
N ALA A 349 3.21 2.16 -11.08
CA ALA A 349 2.20 2.14 -10.03
C ALA A 349 2.50 3.14 -8.90
N GLY A 350 3.77 3.32 -8.55
CA GLY A 350 4.18 4.30 -7.55
C GLY A 350 3.75 5.73 -7.87
N THR A 351 3.65 6.11 -9.15
CA THR A 351 3.20 7.45 -9.57
C THR A 351 1.67 7.61 -9.50
N ALA A 352 0.94 6.50 -9.57
CA ALA A 352 -0.52 6.46 -9.50
C ALA A 352 -1.04 6.25 -8.06
N LEU A 353 -0.27 5.55 -7.21
CA LEU A 353 -0.60 5.34 -5.80
C LEU A 353 -0.65 6.67 -5.04
N ARG A 354 -1.57 6.75 -4.10
CA ARG A 354 -1.89 7.97 -3.33
C ARG A 354 -0.70 8.54 -2.56
N PRO A 355 -0.49 9.86 -2.55
CA PRO A 355 -1.08 10.80 -3.49
C PRO A 355 -0.49 10.56 -4.89
N PRO A 356 -1.30 10.58 -5.96
CA PRO A 356 -0.77 10.47 -7.31
C PRO A 356 0.12 11.69 -7.63
N LEU A 357 1.04 11.51 -8.57
CA LEU A 357 2.09 12.48 -8.82
C LEU A 357 1.60 13.92 -9.05
N PRO A 358 0.57 14.20 -9.87
CA PRO A 358 0.10 15.58 -10.04
C PRO A 358 -0.33 16.22 -8.72
N LEU A 359 -1.16 15.52 -7.93
CA LEU A 359 -1.63 16.02 -6.63
C LEU A 359 -0.45 16.24 -5.65
N ALA A 360 0.54 15.36 -5.68
CA ALA A 360 1.73 15.51 -4.84
C ALA A 360 2.55 16.74 -5.22
N LEU A 361 2.71 17.02 -6.51
CA LEU A 361 3.45 18.18 -7.01
C LEU A 361 2.72 19.49 -6.67
N ASP A 362 1.40 19.53 -6.82
CA ASP A 362 0.59 20.70 -6.44
C ASP A 362 0.76 20.99 -4.94
N ALA A 363 0.59 19.98 -4.09
CA ALA A 363 0.76 20.15 -2.65
C ALA A 363 2.20 20.53 -2.23
N LEU A 364 3.21 20.05 -2.94
CA LEU A 364 4.60 20.47 -2.71
C LEU A 364 4.86 21.91 -3.14
N ALA A 365 4.23 22.37 -4.23
CA ALA A 365 4.36 23.73 -4.70
C ALA A 365 3.68 24.74 -3.75
N GLU A 366 2.49 24.39 -3.24
CA GLU A 366 1.75 25.22 -2.27
C GLU A 366 2.49 25.37 -0.92
N ASN A 367 3.23 24.33 -0.51
CA ASN A 367 3.95 24.31 0.76
C ASN A 367 5.48 24.48 0.56
N PHE A 368 5.89 25.14 -0.53
CA PHE A 368 7.30 25.38 -0.79
C PHE A 368 7.84 26.50 0.10
N GLU A 369 8.66 26.13 1.07
CA GLU A 369 9.46 27.03 1.90
C GLU A 369 10.94 26.65 1.75
N LEU A 370 11.83 27.67 1.63
CA LEU A 370 13.28 27.48 1.58
C LEU A 370 13.87 27.30 2.96
#